data_2e184849dd12c0894987eafd9ed4b41d
#
_entry.id   2e184849dd12c0894987eafd9ed4b41d
#
_cell.length_a   1.000
_cell.length_b   1.000
_cell.length_c   1.000
_cell.angle_alpha   90.00
_cell.angle_beta   90.00
_cell.angle_gamma   90.00
#
_symmetry.space_group_name_H-M   'P 1'
#
loop_
_entity.id
_entity.type
_entity.pdbx_description
1 polymer ?
#
loop_
_entity_poly.entity_id
_entity_poly.type
_entity_poly.pdbx_seq_one_letter_code
_entity_poly.pdbx_strand_id
1 'polypeptide(L)'
;MTAPRRGRGRPTVFDTPTQAAYLQAVRSGMRLGDAATHIGVNRVVPARYARADREFGVLLDEAKALGAKVRVENLPHDEYRYNVLKCRCEVCTRAARVGRAGRRTDTTADEPPGAEVAGAVHPIRAEAAGVGESSTSFLLARAS
;
A
#
# COMPACT_ATOMS: atom_id res chain seq x y z
N MET A 1 -52.06 -19.61 10.12
CA MET A 1 -50.83 -19.36 9.35
C MET A 1 -49.67 -19.37 10.34
N THR A 2 -48.91 -20.46 10.39
CA THR A 2 -47.85 -20.67 11.38
C THR A 2 -46.55 -20.15 10.75
N ALA A 3 -45.96 -19.10 11.34
CA ALA A 3 -44.69 -18.58 10.91
C ALA A 3 -43.58 -19.67 11.01
N PRO A 4 -42.69 -19.79 10.02
CA PRO A 4 -41.65 -20.79 10.07
C PRO A 4 -40.72 -20.46 11.25
N ARG A 5 -40.57 -21.40 12.18
CA ARG A 5 -39.60 -21.32 13.28
C ARG A 5 -38.22 -21.18 12.68
N ARG A 6 -37.61 -20.02 12.85
CA ARG A 6 -36.17 -19.82 12.55
C ARG A 6 -35.37 -20.81 13.40
N GLY A 7 -34.89 -21.87 12.76
CA GLY A 7 -34.00 -22.84 13.41
C GLY A 7 -32.80 -22.11 14.01
N ARG A 8 -32.35 -22.50 15.20
CA ARG A 8 -31.16 -22.00 15.89
C ARG A 8 -29.83 -22.35 15.16
N GLY A 9 -29.90 -22.91 13.96
CA GLY A 9 -28.76 -23.12 13.08
C GLY A 9 -28.38 -21.75 12.48
N ARG A 10 -27.15 -21.30 12.70
CA ARG A 10 -26.56 -20.14 12.06
C ARG A 10 -26.73 -20.34 10.56
N PRO A 11 -27.45 -19.47 9.84
CA PRO A 11 -27.63 -19.65 8.40
C PRO A 11 -26.23 -19.68 7.76
N THR A 12 -26.04 -20.62 6.85
CA THR A 12 -24.87 -20.70 5.97
C THR A 12 -24.94 -19.49 5.03
N VAL A 13 -24.54 -18.36 5.52
CA VAL A 13 -24.70 -17.05 4.84
C VAL A 13 -23.66 -16.88 3.72
N PHE A 14 -22.80 -17.90 3.50
CA PHE A 14 -21.72 -17.81 2.52
C PHE A 14 -21.73 -19.04 1.61
N ASP A 15 -22.82 -19.16 0.85
CA ASP A 15 -23.02 -20.17 -0.18
C ASP A 15 -22.32 -19.79 -1.50
N THR A 16 -22.32 -20.70 -2.47
CA THR A 16 -21.64 -20.50 -3.76
C THR A 16 -22.04 -19.20 -4.47
N PRO A 17 -23.33 -18.83 -4.61
CA PRO A 17 -23.70 -17.56 -5.22
C PRO A 17 -23.22 -16.34 -4.45
N THR A 18 -23.22 -16.39 -3.10
CA THR A 18 -22.70 -15.31 -2.26
C THR A 18 -21.18 -15.17 -2.39
N GLN A 19 -20.46 -16.30 -2.51
CA GLN A 19 -19.03 -16.32 -2.80
C GLN A 19 -18.71 -15.67 -4.16
N ALA A 20 -19.46 -16.02 -5.19
CA ALA A 20 -19.30 -15.45 -6.52
C ALA A 20 -19.55 -13.92 -6.52
N ALA A 21 -20.61 -13.47 -5.84
CA ALA A 21 -20.91 -12.06 -5.68
C ALA A 21 -19.80 -11.32 -4.91
N TYR A 22 -19.25 -11.93 -3.86
CA TYR A 22 -18.12 -11.38 -3.10
C TYR A 22 -16.87 -11.23 -3.98
N LEU A 23 -16.48 -12.28 -4.71
CA LEU A 23 -15.33 -12.23 -5.60
C LEU A 23 -15.51 -11.17 -6.69
N GLN A 24 -16.71 -11.03 -7.23
CA GLN A 24 -17.01 -9.99 -8.21
C GLN A 24 -16.86 -8.58 -7.64
N ALA A 25 -17.36 -8.34 -6.42
CA ALA A 25 -17.18 -7.07 -5.73
C ALA A 25 -15.70 -6.74 -5.46
N VAL A 26 -14.90 -7.74 -5.09
CA VAL A 26 -13.45 -7.56 -4.90
C VAL A 26 -12.74 -7.29 -6.23
N ARG A 27 -13.09 -8.00 -7.31
CA ARG A 27 -12.54 -7.78 -8.67
C ARG A 27 -12.84 -6.39 -9.20
N SER A 28 -14.01 -5.81 -8.88
CA SER A 28 -14.36 -4.44 -9.26
C SER A 28 -13.61 -3.36 -8.49
N GLY A 29 -12.70 -3.75 -7.60
CA GLY A 29 -11.85 -2.83 -6.86
C GLY A 29 -12.32 -2.52 -5.43
N MET A 30 -13.44 -3.08 -4.96
CA MET A 30 -13.87 -2.91 -3.57
C MET A 30 -12.84 -3.51 -2.60
N ARG A 31 -12.69 -2.89 -1.44
CA ARG A 31 -11.89 -3.48 -0.35
C ARG A 31 -12.62 -4.67 0.24
N LEU A 32 -11.89 -5.62 0.78
CA LEU A 32 -12.47 -6.87 1.31
C LEU A 32 -13.58 -6.65 2.35
N GLY A 33 -13.40 -5.64 3.22
CA GLY A 33 -14.42 -5.27 4.21
C GLY A 33 -15.67 -4.68 3.58
N ASP A 34 -15.51 -3.80 2.60
CA ASP A 34 -16.61 -3.13 1.91
C ASP A 34 -17.38 -4.12 1.04
N ALA A 35 -16.67 -5.03 0.35
CA ALA A 35 -17.28 -6.12 -0.39
C ALA A 35 -18.12 -7.05 0.51
N ALA A 36 -17.62 -7.39 1.69
CA ALA A 36 -18.36 -8.18 2.66
C ALA A 36 -19.63 -7.46 3.15
N THR A 37 -19.54 -6.17 3.44
CA THR A 37 -20.69 -5.33 3.83
C THR A 37 -21.69 -5.23 2.68
N HIS A 38 -21.23 -5.04 1.45
CA HIS A 38 -22.06 -4.94 0.26
C HIS A 38 -22.94 -6.17 0.04
N ILE A 39 -22.41 -7.37 0.28
CA ILE A 39 -23.17 -8.63 0.15
C ILE A 39 -23.87 -9.05 1.46
N GLY A 40 -23.79 -8.24 2.53
CA GLY A 40 -24.47 -8.51 3.80
C GLY A 40 -23.85 -9.64 4.66
N VAL A 41 -22.55 -9.95 4.49
CA VAL A 41 -21.83 -10.92 5.33
C VAL A 41 -20.83 -10.24 6.26
N ASN A 42 -20.55 -10.91 7.39
CA ASN A 42 -19.53 -10.42 8.29
C ASN A 42 -18.15 -10.52 7.62
N ARG A 43 -17.33 -9.44 7.71
CA ARG A 43 -16.00 -9.33 7.10
C ARG A 43 -15.03 -10.47 7.43
N VAL A 44 -15.25 -11.18 8.54
CA VAL A 44 -14.41 -12.29 8.96
C VAL A 44 -14.76 -13.59 8.23
N VAL A 45 -16.00 -13.73 7.73
CA VAL A 45 -16.50 -14.96 7.10
C VAL A 45 -15.70 -15.32 5.84
N PRO A 46 -15.49 -14.43 4.84
CA PRO A 46 -14.71 -14.78 3.66
C PRO A 46 -13.28 -15.21 3.99
N ALA A 47 -12.63 -14.56 4.96
CA ALA A 47 -11.28 -14.90 5.37
C ALA A 47 -11.19 -16.28 6.06
N ARG A 48 -12.20 -16.67 6.85
CA ARG A 48 -12.29 -18.01 7.44
C ARG A 48 -12.52 -19.07 6.37
N TYR A 49 -13.40 -18.74 5.42
CA TYR A 49 -13.72 -19.66 4.33
C TYR A 49 -12.50 -19.92 3.43
N ALA A 50 -11.75 -18.89 3.09
CA ALA A 50 -10.52 -19.00 2.29
C ALA A 50 -9.43 -19.87 2.96
N ARG A 51 -9.44 -20.00 4.29
CA ARG A 51 -8.53 -20.91 5.01
C ARG A 51 -9.02 -22.36 5.02
N ALA A 52 -10.32 -22.56 4.99
CA ALA A 52 -10.94 -23.89 5.01
C ALA A 52 -11.05 -24.49 3.61
N ASP A 53 -11.28 -23.66 2.61
CA ASP A 53 -11.45 -24.02 1.21
C ASP A 53 -10.32 -23.41 0.39
N ARG A 54 -9.41 -24.26 -0.10
CA ARG A 54 -8.25 -23.87 -0.88
C ARG A 54 -8.64 -23.29 -2.25
N GLU A 55 -9.68 -23.81 -2.88
CA GLU A 55 -10.13 -23.35 -4.20
C GLU A 55 -10.65 -21.92 -4.10
N PHE A 56 -11.51 -21.65 -3.12
CA PHE A 56 -11.98 -20.30 -2.85
C PHE A 56 -10.82 -19.36 -2.46
N GLY A 57 -9.82 -19.84 -1.73
CA GLY A 57 -8.62 -19.08 -1.37
C GLY A 57 -7.86 -18.58 -2.60
N VAL A 58 -7.64 -19.47 -3.59
CA VAL A 58 -6.97 -19.11 -4.86
C VAL A 58 -7.79 -18.08 -5.64
N LEU A 59 -9.09 -18.29 -5.79
CA LEU A 59 -9.99 -17.37 -6.48
C LEU A 59 -10.03 -15.98 -5.80
N LEU A 60 -9.92 -15.95 -4.47
CA LEU A 60 -9.87 -14.71 -3.70
C LEU A 60 -8.56 -13.96 -3.94
N ASP A 61 -7.44 -14.66 -4.03
CA ASP A 61 -6.14 -14.02 -4.30
C ASP A 61 -6.08 -13.45 -5.72
N GLU A 62 -6.61 -14.14 -6.70
CA GLU A 62 -6.81 -13.62 -8.06
C GLU A 62 -7.71 -12.38 -8.07
N ALA A 63 -8.84 -12.43 -7.36
CA ALA A 63 -9.76 -11.31 -7.26
C ALA A 63 -9.11 -10.08 -6.61
N LYS A 64 -8.29 -10.27 -5.58
CA LYS A 64 -7.49 -9.20 -4.95
C LYS A 64 -6.50 -8.57 -5.92
N ALA A 65 -5.80 -9.39 -6.71
CA ALA A 65 -4.83 -8.92 -7.68
C ALA A 65 -5.50 -8.07 -8.77
N LEU A 66 -6.63 -8.51 -9.30
CA LEU A 66 -7.41 -7.76 -10.28
C LEU A 66 -7.98 -6.47 -9.68
N GLY A 67 -8.59 -6.55 -8.51
CA GLY A 67 -9.15 -5.39 -7.82
C GLY A 67 -8.08 -4.36 -7.42
N ALA A 68 -6.85 -4.78 -7.13
CA ALA A 68 -5.74 -3.87 -6.89
C ALA A 68 -5.38 -3.06 -8.15
N LYS A 69 -5.37 -3.70 -9.33
CA LYS A 69 -5.14 -3.00 -10.61
C LYS A 69 -6.23 -1.97 -10.88
N VAL A 70 -7.50 -2.36 -10.73
CA VAL A 70 -8.65 -1.46 -10.91
C VAL A 70 -8.57 -0.25 -9.97
N ARG A 71 -8.19 -0.44 -8.70
CA ARG A 71 -8.00 0.67 -7.76
C ARG A 71 -6.90 1.62 -8.19
N VAL A 72 -5.78 1.08 -8.69
CA VAL A 72 -4.66 1.91 -9.18
C VAL A 72 -5.07 2.70 -10.42
N GLU A 73 -5.83 2.08 -11.34
CA GLU A 73 -6.33 2.74 -12.54
C GLU A 73 -7.30 3.88 -12.22
N ASN A 74 -8.14 3.70 -11.19
CA ASN A 74 -9.13 4.68 -10.75
C ASN A 74 -8.57 5.78 -9.82
N LEU A 75 -7.30 5.72 -9.42
CA LEU A 75 -6.68 6.79 -8.64
C LEU A 75 -6.57 8.07 -9.46
N PRO A 76 -6.84 9.23 -8.86
CA PRO A 76 -6.67 10.52 -9.53
C PRO A 76 -5.21 10.74 -9.95
N HIS A 77 -5.01 11.49 -11.02
CA HIS A 77 -3.68 11.92 -11.44
C HIS A 77 -3.22 13.09 -10.59
N ASP A 78 -2.46 12.81 -9.54
CA ASP A 78 -2.01 13.75 -8.53
C ASP A 78 -0.53 13.56 -8.14
N GLU A 79 -0.08 14.24 -7.10
CA GLU A 79 1.27 14.14 -6.55
C GLU A 79 1.56 12.73 -6.01
N TYR A 80 0.59 12.06 -5.40
CA TYR A 80 0.74 10.70 -4.90
C TYR A 80 1.05 9.74 -6.06
N ARG A 81 0.29 9.83 -7.14
CA ARG A 81 0.50 8.99 -8.32
C ARG A 81 1.86 9.24 -8.98
N TYR A 82 2.35 10.48 -8.94
CA TYR A 82 3.70 10.82 -9.38
C TYR A 82 4.79 10.18 -8.51
N ASN A 83 4.68 10.33 -7.19
CA ASN A 83 5.72 9.89 -6.26
C ASN A 83 5.73 8.38 -6.04
N VAL A 84 4.57 7.77 -5.87
CA VAL A 84 4.41 6.35 -5.49
C VAL A 84 4.30 5.46 -6.72
N LEU A 85 3.40 5.78 -7.64
CA LEU A 85 3.13 4.96 -8.83
C LEU A 85 4.04 5.31 -10.01
N LYS A 86 4.95 6.29 -9.83
CA LYS A 86 5.92 6.72 -10.86
C LYS A 86 5.27 7.19 -12.17
N CYS A 87 4.03 7.66 -12.12
CA CYS A 87 3.36 8.23 -13.27
C CYS A 87 4.05 9.54 -13.68
N ARG A 88 4.41 9.65 -14.96
CA ARG A 88 5.12 10.83 -15.52
C ARG A 88 4.29 11.65 -16.49
N CYS A 89 2.95 11.48 -16.48
CA CYS A 89 2.07 12.30 -17.29
C CYS A 89 2.15 13.77 -16.85
N GLU A 90 1.72 14.66 -17.72
CA GLU A 90 1.80 16.10 -17.51
C GLU A 90 1.05 16.55 -16.24
N VAL A 91 -0.15 15.99 -16.00
CA VAL A 91 -0.98 16.31 -14.83
C VAL A 91 -0.26 15.95 -13.53
N CYS A 92 0.26 14.71 -13.40
CA CYS A 92 0.99 14.27 -12.21
C CYS A 92 2.28 15.07 -12.00
N THR A 93 2.99 15.41 -13.08
CA THR A 93 4.23 16.20 -13.01
C THR A 93 3.92 17.61 -12.52
N ARG A 94 2.84 18.23 -13.01
CA ARG A 94 2.37 19.55 -12.55
C ARG A 94 1.97 19.51 -11.08
N ALA A 95 1.17 18.51 -10.67
CA ALA A 95 0.75 18.34 -9.28
C ALA A 95 1.94 18.19 -8.33
N ALA A 96 2.94 17.41 -8.72
CA ALA A 96 4.17 17.25 -7.93
C ALA A 96 5.01 18.52 -7.82
N ARG A 97 5.04 19.37 -8.86
CA ARG A 97 5.71 20.69 -8.81
C ARG A 97 5.00 21.63 -7.86
N VAL A 98 3.68 21.72 -7.95
CA VAL A 98 2.85 22.58 -7.08
C VAL A 98 2.98 22.16 -5.61
N GLY A 99 2.88 20.85 -5.32
CA GLY A 99 3.05 20.34 -3.96
C GLY A 99 4.43 20.63 -3.36
N ARG A 100 5.51 20.55 -4.16
CA ARG A 100 6.85 20.93 -3.70
C ARG A 100 6.98 22.43 -3.46
N ALA A 101 6.39 23.26 -4.29
CA ALA A 101 6.42 24.72 -4.12
C ALA A 101 5.69 25.12 -2.84
N GLY A 102 4.49 24.55 -2.58
CA GLY A 102 3.73 24.81 -1.35
C GLY A 102 4.52 24.48 -0.08
N ARG A 103 5.16 23.31 -0.04
CA ARG A 103 5.97 22.91 1.15
C ARG A 103 7.19 23.83 1.39
N ARG A 104 7.73 24.48 0.37
CA ARG A 104 8.81 25.43 0.55
C ARG A 104 8.32 26.76 1.15
N THR A 105 7.14 27.21 0.76
CA THR A 105 6.55 28.44 1.31
C THR A 105 6.14 28.25 2.77
N ASP A 106 5.63 27.07 3.14
CA ASP A 106 5.25 26.76 4.52
C ASP A 106 6.48 26.74 5.46
N THR A 107 7.60 26.21 4.97
CA THR A 107 8.84 26.16 5.76
C THR A 107 9.45 27.55 6.01
N THR A 108 9.25 28.52 5.10
CA THR A 108 9.74 29.90 5.24
C THR A 108 8.84 30.75 6.15
N ALA A 109 7.58 30.36 6.34
CA ALA A 109 6.64 31.10 7.19
C ALA A 109 6.84 30.85 8.70
N ASP A 110 7.54 29.79 9.09
CA ASP A 110 7.73 29.39 10.48
C ASP A 110 9.08 29.86 11.08
N GLU A 111 9.87 30.66 10.33
CA GLU A 111 11.09 31.25 10.83
C GLU A 111 10.79 32.61 11.50
N PRO A 112 10.95 32.73 12.84
CA PRO A 112 10.68 34.00 13.50
C PRO A 112 11.61 35.08 12.99
N PRO A 113 11.12 36.31 12.68
CA PRO A 113 11.97 37.41 12.23
C PRO A 113 12.86 37.86 13.39
N GLY A 114 14.12 37.43 13.40
CA GLY A 114 15.07 37.96 14.38
C GLY A 114 16.16 37.05 14.88
N ALA A 115 16.45 35.92 14.29
CA ALA A 115 17.68 35.20 14.57
C ALA A 115 18.77 35.61 13.55
N GLU A 116 19.43 36.72 13.79
CA GLU A 116 20.77 36.94 13.22
C GLU A 116 21.70 35.90 13.81
N VAL A 117 21.70 34.72 13.14
CA VAL A 117 22.76 33.74 13.40
C VAL A 117 23.99 34.25 12.68
N ALA A 118 24.86 34.96 13.40
CA ALA A 118 26.21 35.22 12.97
C ALA A 118 26.78 33.88 12.50
N GLY A 119 26.98 33.74 11.20
CA GLY A 119 27.43 32.52 10.57
C GLY A 119 28.80 32.11 11.08
N ALA A 120 28.84 31.28 12.08
CA ALA A 120 30.02 30.49 12.39
C ALA A 120 30.14 29.43 11.28
N VAL A 121 30.87 29.81 10.24
CA VAL A 121 31.36 28.86 9.25
C VAL A 121 32.33 27.94 10.00
N HIS A 122 31.89 26.78 10.41
CA HIS A 122 32.77 25.74 10.89
C HIS A 122 33.55 25.21 9.68
N PRO A 123 34.87 25.45 9.60
CA PRO A 123 35.69 24.84 8.59
C PRO A 123 35.65 23.33 8.79
N ILE A 124 35.24 22.62 7.75
CA ILE A 124 35.36 21.17 7.68
C ILE A 124 36.86 20.87 7.76
N ARG A 125 37.32 20.45 8.94
CA ARG A 125 38.68 20.00 9.13
C ARG A 125 38.81 18.68 8.39
N ALA A 126 39.45 18.71 7.24
CA ALA A 126 39.91 17.54 6.53
C ALA A 126 41.01 16.88 7.37
N GLU A 127 40.68 15.89 8.17
CA GLU A 127 41.67 15.00 8.76
C GLU A 127 42.16 14.06 7.68
N ALA A 128 43.40 14.35 7.28
CA ALA A 128 44.15 13.52 6.38
C ALA A 128 44.62 12.25 7.07
N ALA A 129 44.58 11.16 6.31
CA ALA A 129 45.45 10.02 6.32
C ALA A 129 45.45 9.09 7.56
N GLY A 130 44.78 7.99 7.40
CA GLY A 130 45.16 6.72 7.98
C GLY A 130 45.19 5.68 6.87
N VAL A 131 46.35 5.54 6.25
CA VAL A 131 46.66 4.39 5.38
C VAL A 131 46.68 3.15 6.27
N GLY A 132 45.70 2.29 6.11
CA GLY A 132 45.63 0.97 6.72
C GLY A 132 45.39 -0.06 5.65
N GLU A 133 46.48 -0.57 5.10
CA GLU A 133 46.51 -1.79 4.29
C GLU A 133 45.99 -2.96 5.12
N SER A 134 44.92 -3.60 4.70
CA SER A 134 44.59 -4.95 5.12
C SER A 134 44.06 -5.74 3.94
N SER A 135 45.03 -6.24 3.22
CA SER A 135 44.90 -7.30 2.24
C SER A 135 44.46 -8.58 2.96
N THR A 136 43.22 -9.02 2.80
CA THR A 136 42.85 -10.39 3.11
C THR A 136 42.41 -11.10 1.84
N SER A 137 43.39 -11.77 1.27
CA SER A 137 43.23 -12.80 0.24
C SER A 137 42.37 -13.94 0.79
N PHE A 138 41.14 -14.12 0.26
CA PHE A 138 40.43 -15.37 0.44
C PHE A 138 40.78 -16.34 -0.67
N LEU A 139 41.61 -17.31 -0.29
CA LEU A 139 41.93 -18.51 -1.07
C LEU A 139 40.67 -19.37 -1.25
N LEU A 140 40.28 -19.55 -2.50
CA LEU A 140 39.38 -20.60 -2.94
C LEU A 140 40.04 -21.97 -2.73
N ALA A 141 39.58 -22.75 -1.78
CA ALA A 141 39.85 -24.18 -1.69
C ALA A 141 38.77 -24.93 -2.48
N ARG A 142 39.18 -25.43 -3.61
CA ARG A 142 38.51 -26.44 -4.44
C ARG A 142 38.92 -27.80 -3.90
N ALA A 143 37.98 -28.61 -3.43
CA ALA A 143 38.18 -30.01 -3.12
C ALA A 143 37.28 -30.88 -3.98
N SER A 144 37.88 -31.88 -4.54
CA SER A 144 37.46 -32.95 -5.43
C SER A 144 36.33 -33.81 -4.91
#